data_001ba0c69d1aa2597f99ba61ea1186b5
#
_entry.id   001ba0c69d1aa2597f99ba61ea1186b5
#
_cell.length_a   1.000
_cell.length_b   1.000
_cell.length_c   1.000
_cell.angle_alpha   90.00
_cell.angle_beta   90.00
_cell.angle_gamma   90.00
#
_symmetry.space_group_name_H-M   'P 1'
#
loop_
_entity.id
_entity.type
_entity.pdbx_description
1 polymer ?
#
loop_
_entity_poly.entity_id
_entity_poly.type
_entity_poly.pdbx_seq_one_letter_code
_entity_poly.pdbx_strand_id
1 'polypeptide(L)'
;SSYEWCKVIRKLEKKHTVYTLDLLGCGRSAKPYLTYTNYLYVQLVTDFIQNVIGEKTDIIASNESISFVTLACNMNKDLANSIIAINPTSLKELHITTDKYASVKKTLLELPVIGTFLYNIKVSNTNITKYFREEYYARPQLVSSKLIDAYYEAAHMNFSHGKYLMASMEAN
;
A
#
# COMPACT_ATOMS: atom_id res chain seq x y z
N SER A 1 4.59 0.81 1.71
CA SER A 1 5.25 0.28 2.92
C SER A 1 5.82 1.41 3.75
N SER A 2 5.82 1.25 5.07
CA SER A 2 6.42 2.21 6.03
C SER A 2 7.88 2.54 5.72
N TYR A 3 8.59 1.64 5.05
CA TYR A 3 9.98 1.86 4.61
C TYR A 3 10.13 3.09 3.69
N GLU A 4 9.10 3.45 2.95
CA GLU A 4 9.07 4.66 2.09
C GLU A 4 9.37 5.93 2.88
N TRP A 5 8.96 5.98 4.13
CA TRP A 5 9.04 7.16 5.00
C TRP A 5 10.35 7.25 5.80
N CYS A 6 11.22 6.25 5.74
CA CYS A 6 12.40 6.16 6.60
C CYS A 6 13.32 7.39 6.58
N LYS A 7 13.41 8.10 5.44
CA LYS A 7 14.21 9.32 5.31
C LYS A 7 13.50 10.55 5.89
N VAL A 8 12.18 10.56 5.85
CA VAL A 8 11.34 11.68 6.30
C VAL A 8 11.12 11.60 7.81
N ILE A 9 10.90 10.42 8.35
CA ILE A 9 10.68 10.14 9.77
C ILE A 9 11.77 10.80 10.63
N ARG A 10 13.04 10.59 10.28
CA ARG A 10 14.18 11.17 11.01
C ARG A 10 14.17 12.70 11.13
N LYS A 11 13.45 13.37 10.24
CA LYS A 11 13.30 14.83 10.30
C LYS A 11 12.07 15.22 11.11
N LEU A 12 10.98 14.48 10.95
CA LEU A 12 9.72 14.75 11.64
C LEU A 12 9.79 14.44 13.13
N GLU A 13 10.43 13.33 13.51
CA GLU A 13 10.56 12.87 14.90
C GLU A 13 11.24 13.89 15.84
N LYS A 14 11.97 14.87 15.29
CA LYS A 14 12.58 15.94 16.08
C LYS A 14 11.56 16.89 16.72
N LYS A 15 10.34 16.94 16.17
CA LYS A 15 9.31 17.90 16.62
C LYS A 15 7.94 17.26 16.79
N HIS A 16 7.77 16.01 16.35
CA HIS A 16 6.48 15.32 16.33
C HIS A 16 6.65 13.87 16.80
N THR A 17 5.63 13.34 17.44
CA THR A 17 5.48 11.87 17.55
C THR A 17 5.03 11.35 16.19
N VAL A 18 5.79 10.43 15.61
CA VAL A 18 5.53 9.92 14.26
C VAL A 18 5.09 8.47 14.34
N TYR A 19 3.91 8.19 13.83
CA TYR A 19 3.39 6.84 13.64
C TYR A 19 3.48 6.44 12.17
N THR A 20 3.87 5.22 11.89
CA THR A 20 3.86 4.65 10.55
C THR A 20 3.10 3.34 10.54
N LEU A 21 2.23 3.16 9.56
CA LEU A 21 1.37 2.01 9.44
C LEU A 21 1.65 1.26 8.13
N ASP A 22 2.05 0.00 8.24
CA ASP A 22 1.93 -0.93 7.13
C ASP A 22 0.51 -1.48 7.12
N LEU A 23 -0.26 -1.16 6.10
CA LEU A 23 -1.63 -1.63 5.96
C LEU A 23 -1.68 -3.15 5.82
N LEU A 24 -2.80 -3.75 6.19
CA LEU A 24 -3.02 -5.18 6.04
C LEU A 24 -2.77 -5.61 4.57
N GLY A 25 -2.04 -6.68 4.36
CA GLY A 25 -1.58 -7.11 3.04
C GLY A 25 -0.29 -6.43 2.54
N CYS A 26 0.12 -5.32 3.16
CA CYS A 26 1.27 -4.52 2.74
C CYS A 26 2.45 -4.65 3.71
N GLY A 27 3.65 -4.31 3.21
CA GLY A 27 4.85 -4.22 4.02
C GLY A 27 5.08 -5.45 4.89
N ARG A 28 5.30 -5.23 6.18
CA ARG A 28 5.51 -6.27 7.19
C ARG A 28 4.23 -6.68 7.93
N SER A 29 3.10 -6.07 7.63
CA SER A 29 1.81 -6.47 8.19
C SER A 29 1.37 -7.85 7.71
N ALA A 30 0.47 -8.47 8.46
CA ALA A 30 -0.14 -9.76 8.09
C ALA A 30 -0.78 -9.70 6.71
N LYS A 31 -0.76 -10.84 6.02
CA LYS A 31 -1.32 -11.00 4.66
C LYS A 31 -2.35 -12.14 4.65
N PRO A 32 -3.47 -12.00 5.40
CA PRO A 32 -4.48 -13.04 5.44
C PRO A 32 -5.16 -13.26 4.08
N TYR A 33 -5.70 -14.46 3.90
CA TYR A 33 -6.55 -14.78 2.76
C TYR A 33 -7.92 -14.11 2.95
N LEU A 34 -8.10 -12.96 2.32
CA LEU A 34 -9.36 -12.22 2.31
C LEU A 34 -9.47 -11.33 1.08
N THR A 35 -10.64 -10.81 0.81
CA THR A 35 -10.85 -9.76 -0.20
C THR A 35 -10.49 -8.40 0.42
N TYR A 36 -9.49 -7.76 -0.13
CA TYR A 36 -9.05 -6.43 0.31
C TYR A 36 -9.93 -5.36 -0.36
N THR A 37 -10.68 -4.63 0.44
CA THR A 37 -11.58 -3.58 -0.03
C THR A 37 -11.17 -2.22 0.52
N ASN A 38 -11.60 -1.15 -0.13
CA ASN A 38 -11.38 0.21 0.39
C ASN A 38 -11.99 0.40 1.78
N TYR A 39 -13.16 -0.21 2.05
CA TYR A 39 -13.81 -0.16 3.38
C TYR A 39 -12.98 -0.83 4.47
N LEU A 40 -12.30 -1.93 4.16
CA LEU A 40 -11.35 -2.56 5.09
C LEU A 40 -10.28 -1.55 5.52
N TYR A 41 -9.71 -0.83 4.58
CA TYR A 41 -8.67 0.15 4.87
C TYR A 41 -9.20 1.40 5.57
N VAL A 42 -10.40 1.86 5.22
CA VAL A 42 -11.11 2.93 5.96
C VAL A 42 -11.24 2.55 7.44
N GLN A 43 -11.70 1.32 7.72
CA GLN A 43 -11.84 0.83 9.09
C GLN A 43 -10.49 0.74 9.80
N LEU A 44 -9.48 0.15 9.16
CA LEU A 44 -8.13 0.03 9.73
C LEU A 44 -7.51 1.38 10.09
N VAL A 45 -7.64 2.38 9.22
CA VAL A 45 -7.13 3.73 9.49
C VAL A 45 -7.91 4.36 10.64
N THR A 46 -9.23 4.23 10.64
CA THR A 46 -10.08 4.75 11.71
C THR A 46 -9.71 4.13 13.06
N ASP A 47 -9.66 2.80 13.13
CA ASP A 47 -9.34 2.07 14.36
C ASP A 47 -7.93 2.39 14.87
N PHE A 48 -6.96 2.53 13.95
CA PHE A 48 -5.60 2.89 14.32
C PHE A 48 -5.52 4.28 14.94
N ILE A 49 -6.18 5.26 14.34
CA ILE A 49 -6.18 6.62 14.89
C ILE A 49 -6.91 6.67 16.24
N GLN A 50 -8.07 6.04 16.33
CA GLN A 50 -8.90 6.10 17.56
C GLN A 50 -8.31 5.30 18.71
N ASN A 51 -7.77 4.09 18.44
CA ASN A 51 -7.37 3.16 19.49
C ASN A 51 -5.86 3.14 19.78
N VAL A 52 -5.03 3.59 18.84
CA VAL A 52 -3.56 3.59 19.00
C VAL A 52 -3.03 5.00 19.21
N ILE A 53 -3.46 5.97 18.40
CA ILE A 53 -3.04 7.36 18.55
C ILE A 53 -3.86 8.03 19.64
N GLY A 54 -5.19 7.82 19.64
CA GLY A 54 -6.12 8.31 20.66
C GLY A 54 -6.47 9.79 20.55
N GLU A 55 -5.98 10.48 19.55
CA GLU A 55 -6.23 11.90 19.31
C GLU A 55 -6.25 12.25 17.83
N LYS A 56 -6.83 13.41 17.52
CA LYS A 56 -6.85 13.97 16.17
C LYS A 56 -5.43 14.28 15.71
N THR A 57 -5.04 13.81 14.53
CA THR A 57 -3.65 13.86 14.05
C THR A 57 -3.51 14.44 12.66
N ASP A 58 -2.28 14.77 12.25
CA ASP A 58 -1.98 15.08 10.85
C ASP A 58 -1.62 13.80 10.12
N ILE A 59 -2.17 13.61 8.92
CA ILE A 59 -2.00 12.39 8.14
C ILE A 59 -1.22 12.70 6.87
N ILE A 60 -0.17 11.92 6.61
CA ILE A 60 0.54 11.92 5.32
C ILE A 60 0.18 10.63 4.60
N ALA A 61 -0.45 10.74 3.44
CA ALA A 61 -0.86 9.61 2.62
C ALA A 61 -0.26 9.71 1.21
N SER A 62 0.09 8.57 0.61
CA SER A 62 0.64 8.51 -0.74
C SER A 62 -0.15 7.58 -1.64
N ASN A 63 -0.22 7.94 -2.93
CA ASN A 63 -0.84 7.12 -3.97
C ASN A 63 -2.29 6.69 -3.60
N GLU A 64 -2.59 5.42 -3.74
CA GLU A 64 -3.92 4.83 -3.50
C GLU A 64 -4.42 5.01 -2.04
N SER A 65 -3.49 5.13 -1.08
CA SER A 65 -3.90 5.31 0.32
C SER A 65 -4.64 6.61 0.58
N ILE A 66 -4.50 7.59 -0.30
CA ILE A 66 -5.18 8.89 -0.21
C ILE A 66 -6.70 8.72 -0.26
N SER A 67 -7.19 7.82 -1.11
CA SER A 67 -8.62 7.61 -1.32
C SER A 67 -9.33 7.13 -0.06
N PHE A 68 -8.83 6.06 0.59
CA PHE A 68 -9.48 5.54 1.80
C PHE A 68 -9.17 6.36 3.05
N VAL A 69 -8.02 7.05 3.13
CA VAL A 69 -7.76 8.04 4.19
C VAL A 69 -8.74 9.21 4.08
N THR A 70 -8.93 9.74 2.88
CA THR A 70 -9.89 10.82 2.65
C THR A 70 -11.32 10.37 2.98
N LEU A 71 -11.69 9.14 2.60
CA LEU A 71 -13.00 8.58 2.91
C LEU A 71 -13.18 8.40 4.43
N ALA A 72 -12.19 7.87 5.14
CA ALA A 72 -12.22 7.73 6.60
C ALA A 72 -12.45 9.09 7.28
N CYS A 73 -11.68 10.12 6.89
CA CYS A 73 -11.82 11.47 7.44
C CYS A 73 -13.11 12.17 7.02
N ASN A 74 -13.69 11.79 5.87
CA ASN A 74 -15.00 12.29 5.48
C ASN A 74 -16.12 11.69 6.33
N MET A 75 -16.02 10.42 6.67
CA MET A 75 -16.97 9.71 7.54
C MET A 75 -16.83 10.13 9.00
N ASN A 76 -15.61 10.42 9.45
CA ASN A 76 -15.34 10.88 10.81
C ASN A 76 -14.37 12.08 10.78
N LYS A 77 -14.91 13.27 11.05
CA LYS A 77 -14.17 14.54 11.03
C LYS A 77 -13.17 14.70 12.18
N ASP A 78 -13.24 13.82 13.18
CA ASP A 78 -12.36 13.88 14.35
C ASP A 78 -11.10 13.02 14.21
N LEU A 79 -10.86 12.42 13.03
CA LEU A 79 -9.66 11.63 12.77
C LEU A 79 -8.44 12.50 12.44
N ALA A 80 -8.62 13.57 11.65
CA ALA A 80 -7.49 14.34 11.15
C ALA A 80 -7.65 15.86 11.34
N ASN A 81 -6.53 16.52 11.69
CA ASN A 81 -6.41 17.97 11.59
C ASN A 81 -6.14 18.38 10.13
N SER A 82 -5.21 17.69 9.48
CA SER A 82 -4.86 17.92 8.09
C SER A 82 -4.49 16.61 7.37
N ILE A 83 -4.62 16.61 6.05
CA ILE A 83 -4.18 15.50 5.19
C ILE A 83 -3.21 16.05 4.16
N ILE A 84 -1.99 15.51 4.13
CA ILE A 84 -0.99 15.80 3.12
C ILE A 84 -0.99 14.65 2.12
N ALA A 85 -1.48 14.93 0.92
CA ALA A 85 -1.54 13.95 -0.17
C ALA A 85 -0.28 14.04 -1.03
N ILE A 86 0.43 12.93 -1.17
CA ILE A 86 1.63 12.82 -2.01
C ILE A 86 1.33 11.93 -3.20
N ASN A 87 1.53 12.45 -4.41
CA ASN A 87 1.28 11.76 -5.66
C ASN A 87 -0.15 11.17 -5.73
N PRO A 88 -1.19 12.01 -5.66
CA PRO A 88 -2.56 11.53 -5.74
C PRO A 88 -2.85 10.89 -7.10
N THR A 89 -3.52 9.76 -7.10
CA THR A 89 -4.01 9.10 -8.33
C THR A 89 -4.97 10.04 -9.07
N SER A 90 -4.82 10.18 -10.37
CA SER A 90 -5.67 11.07 -11.13
C SER A 90 -7.11 10.54 -11.20
N LEU A 91 -8.10 11.44 -11.27
CA LEU A 91 -9.51 11.04 -11.45
C LEU A 91 -9.75 10.24 -12.75
N LYS A 92 -8.88 10.42 -13.76
CA LYS A 92 -8.94 9.63 -15.00
C LYS A 92 -8.52 8.17 -14.76
N GLU A 93 -7.57 7.95 -13.89
CA GLU A 93 -7.11 6.59 -13.53
C GLU A 93 -8.13 5.87 -12.63
N LEU A 94 -8.94 6.61 -11.86
CA LEU A 94 -10.06 6.05 -11.11
C LEU A 94 -11.24 5.62 -12.00
N HIS A 95 -11.31 6.12 -13.23
CA HIS A 95 -12.29 5.72 -14.25
C HIS A 95 -11.79 4.64 -15.20
N ILE A 96 -10.75 3.90 -14.84
CA ILE A 96 -10.30 2.76 -15.63
C ILE A 96 -11.47 1.77 -15.68
N THR A 97 -11.99 1.59 -16.89
CA THR A 97 -12.98 0.55 -17.17
C THR A 97 -12.42 -0.78 -16.70
N THR A 98 -13.19 -1.47 -15.89
CA THR A 98 -12.82 -2.80 -15.36
C THR A 98 -12.32 -3.65 -16.52
N ASP A 99 -11.08 -4.13 -16.44
CA ASP A 99 -10.51 -4.98 -17.48
C ASP A 99 -11.44 -6.17 -17.69
N LYS A 100 -11.83 -6.42 -18.96
CA LYS A 100 -12.68 -7.55 -19.33
C LYS A 100 -12.22 -8.90 -18.73
N TYR A 101 -10.94 -9.01 -18.44
CA TYR A 101 -10.32 -10.21 -17.87
C TYR A 101 -10.01 -10.09 -16.36
N ALA A 102 -10.45 -9.04 -15.69
CA ALA A 102 -10.18 -8.80 -14.27
C ALA A 102 -10.58 -10.00 -13.38
N SER A 103 -11.77 -10.56 -13.59
CA SER A 103 -12.23 -11.74 -12.84
C SER A 103 -11.38 -12.98 -13.09
N VAL A 104 -10.93 -13.18 -14.33
CA VAL A 104 -10.03 -14.31 -14.68
C VAL A 104 -8.67 -14.13 -14.05
N LYS A 105 -8.09 -12.93 -14.10
CA LYS A 105 -6.81 -12.61 -13.46
C LYS A 105 -6.89 -12.82 -11.96
N LYS A 106 -7.96 -12.34 -11.31
CA LYS A 106 -8.22 -12.56 -9.90
C LYS A 106 -8.22 -14.05 -9.57
N THR A 107 -9.05 -14.83 -10.27
CA THR A 107 -9.15 -16.27 -10.05
C THR A 107 -7.80 -16.98 -10.21
N LEU A 108 -7.03 -16.64 -11.24
CA LEU A 108 -5.69 -17.22 -11.46
C LEU A 108 -4.73 -16.89 -10.32
N LEU A 109 -4.75 -15.65 -9.80
CA LEU A 109 -3.90 -15.24 -8.67
C LEU A 109 -4.31 -15.91 -7.36
N GLU A 110 -5.58 -16.23 -7.18
CA GLU A 110 -6.07 -16.92 -5.99
C GLU A 110 -5.70 -18.41 -5.96
N LEU A 111 -5.40 -19.04 -7.11
CA LEU A 111 -4.97 -20.43 -7.16
C LEU A 111 -3.68 -20.66 -6.34
N PRO A 112 -3.60 -21.74 -5.56
CA PRO A 112 -2.47 -21.97 -4.65
C PRO A 112 -1.10 -21.99 -5.35
N VAL A 113 -0.95 -22.76 -6.41
CA VAL A 113 0.35 -22.96 -7.11
C VAL A 113 0.53 -21.91 -8.18
N ILE A 114 -0.41 -21.81 -9.11
CA ILE A 114 -0.33 -20.90 -10.27
C ILE A 114 -0.28 -19.45 -9.82
N GLY A 115 -1.16 -19.06 -8.90
CA GLY A 115 -1.19 -17.69 -8.38
C GLY A 115 0.09 -17.32 -7.64
N THR A 116 0.66 -18.23 -6.85
CA THR A 116 1.93 -18.00 -6.17
C THR A 116 3.07 -17.84 -7.17
N PHE A 117 3.11 -18.65 -8.23
CA PHE A 117 4.10 -18.54 -9.29
C PHE A 117 4.01 -17.20 -10.03
N LEU A 118 2.80 -16.82 -10.48
CA LEU A 118 2.56 -15.55 -11.16
C LEU A 118 2.89 -14.34 -10.28
N TYR A 119 2.49 -14.40 -9.02
CA TYR A 119 2.82 -13.38 -8.04
C TYR A 119 4.34 -13.22 -7.87
N ASN A 120 5.08 -14.31 -7.65
CA ASN A 120 6.53 -14.28 -7.46
C ASN A 120 7.28 -13.77 -8.69
N ILE A 121 6.80 -14.03 -9.90
CA ILE A 121 7.34 -13.41 -11.11
C ILE A 121 7.13 -11.89 -11.02
N LYS A 122 5.92 -11.43 -10.73
CA LYS A 122 5.58 -10.00 -10.71
C LYS A 122 6.36 -9.24 -9.64
N VAL A 123 6.58 -9.83 -8.46
CA VAL A 123 7.35 -9.24 -7.36
C VAL A 123 8.79 -9.74 -7.28
N SER A 124 9.34 -10.21 -8.39
CA SER A 124 10.76 -10.59 -8.48
C SER A 124 11.66 -9.37 -8.27
N ASN A 125 12.88 -9.61 -7.79
CA ASN A 125 13.86 -8.53 -7.58
C ASN A 125 14.07 -7.69 -8.85
N THR A 126 14.13 -8.32 -10.01
CA THR A 126 14.27 -7.64 -11.31
C THR A 126 13.09 -6.72 -11.61
N ASN A 127 11.86 -7.20 -11.41
CA ASN A 127 10.66 -6.40 -11.68
C ASN A 127 10.47 -5.27 -10.67
N ILE A 128 10.75 -5.50 -9.39
CA ILE A 128 10.76 -4.45 -8.37
C ILE A 128 11.79 -3.38 -8.73
N THR A 129 13.00 -3.78 -9.12
CA THR A 129 14.06 -2.86 -9.52
C THR A 129 13.64 -2.01 -10.72
N LYS A 130 13.08 -2.66 -11.74
CA LYS A 130 12.58 -1.98 -12.95
C LYS A 130 11.51 -0.97 -12.60
N TYR A 131 10.48 -1.38 -11.85
CA TYR A 131 9.38 -0.52 -11.42
C TYR A 131 9.88 0.72 -10.68
N PHE A 132 10.76 0.55 -9.68
CA PHE A 132 11.29 1.68 -8.93
C PHE A 132 12.17 2.62 -9.76
N ARG A 133 12.93 2.10 -10.71
CA ARG A 133 13.83 2.93 -11.52
C ARG A 133 13.15 3.61 -12.69
N GLU A 134 12.17 2.97 -13.30
CA GLU A 134 11.54 3.45 -14.53
C GLU A 134 10.21 4.19 -14.28
N GLU A 135 9.46 3.80 -13.24
CA GLU A 135 8.10 4.30 -13.04
C GLU A 135 7.92 5.10 -11.73
N TYR A 136 8.53 4.64 -10.64
CA TYR A 136 8.22 5.19 -9.32
C TYR A 136 9.10 6.37 -8.91
N TYR A 137 10.40 6.30 -9.12
CA TYR A 137 11.34 7.35 -8.73
C TYR A 137 11.75 8.22 -9.91
N ALA A 138 11.50 9.52 -9.83
CA ALA A 138 11.97 10.50 -10.80
C ALA A 138 13.51 10.54 -10.94
N ARG A 139 14.24 10.04 -9.95
CA ARG A 139 15.71 9.95 -9.94
C ARG A 139 16.12 8.49 -9.67
N PRO A 140 16.34 7.68 -10.71
CA PRO A 140 16.69 6.26 -10.58
C PRO A 140 17.92 5.96 -9.72
N GLN A 141 18.88 6.90 -9.68
CA GLN A 141 20.09 6.79 -8.88
C GLN A 141 19.83 6.79 -7.35
N LEU A 142 18.64 7.20 -6.90
CA LEU A 142 18.26 7.16 -5.49
C LEU A 142 17.74 5.78 -5.05
N VAL A 143 17.52 4.88 -6.01
CA VAL A 143 17.06 3.52 -5.75
C VAL A 143 18.26 2.67 -5.30
N SER A 144 18.35 2.42 -3.99
CA SER A 144 19.39 1.60 -3.40
C SER A 144 19.02 0.12 -3.39
N SER A 145 20.03 -0.77 -3.35
CA SER A 145 19.81 -2.21 -3.16
C SER A 145 19.00 -2.49 -1.89
N LYS A 146 19.31 -1.79 -0.79
CA LYS A 146 18.56 -1.93 0.48
C LYS A 146 17.07 -1.65 0.34
N LEU A 147 16.69 -0.68 -0.50
CA LEU A 147 15.29 -0.40 -0.79
C LEU A 147 14.65 -1.59 -1.51
N ILE A 148 15.31 -2.10 -2.54
CA ILE A 148 14.83 -3.23 -3.32
C ILE A 148 14.66 -4.47 -2.44
N ASP A 149 15.69 -4.79 -1.63
CA ASP A 149 15.68 -5.93 -0.72
C ASP A 149 14.54 -5.84 0.30
N ALA A 150 14.32 -4.66 0.90
CA ALA A 150 13.23 -4.46 1.84
C ALA A 150 11.83 -4.68 1.22
N TYR A 151 11.63 -4.26 -0.02
CA TYR A 151 10.37 -4.50 -0.73
C TYR A 151 10.24 -5.95 -1.18
N TYR A 152 11.33 -6.56 -1.63
CA TYR A 152 11.36 -7.97 -2.00
C TYR A 152 11.02 -8.87 -0.80
N GLU A 153 11.68 -8.66 0.33
CA GLU A 153 11.38 -9.38 1.58
C GLU A 153 9.93 -9.21 1.99
N ALA A 154 9.43 -7.97 2.03
CA ALA A 154 8.05 -7.68 2.41
C ALA A 154 7.04 -8.37 1.48
N ALA A 155 7.29 -8.43 0.18
CA ALA A 155 6.42 -9.09 -0.78
C ALA A 155 6.38 -10.62 -0.57
N HIS A 156 7.51 -11.24 -0.18
CA HIS A 156 7.62 -12.70 -0.03
C HIS A 156 7.31 -13.20 1.39
N MET A 157 7.05 -12.30 2.33
CA MET A 157 6.58 -12.70 3.67
C MET A 157 5.26 -13.49 3.61
N ASN A 158 5.05 -14.35 4.63
CA ASN A 158 3.84 -15.17 4.75
C ASN A 158 3.57 -16.02 3.49
N PHE A 159 4.59 -16.71 2.98
CA PHE A 159 4.48 -17.60 1.81
C PHE A 159 3.88 -16.92 0.56
N SER A 160 4.27 -15.66 0.31
CA SER A 160 3.79 -14.87 -0.84
C SER A 160 2.26 -14.62 -0.81
N HIS A 161 1.65 -14.57 0.37
CA HIS A 161 0.22 -14.27 0.52
C HIS A 161 -0.17 -12.84 0.06
N GLY A 162 0.80 -11.96 -0.22
CA GLY A 162 0.54 -10.68 -0.90
C GLY A 162 -0.22 -10.82 -2.23
N LYS A 163 -0.25 -12.03 -2.81
CA LYS A 163 -1.05 -12.33 -4.01
C LYS A 163 -2.54 -12.06 -3.83
N TYR A 164 -3.10 -12.20 -2.62
CA TYR A 164 -4.52 -11.95 -2.37
C TYR A 164 -4.87 -10.47 -2.40
N LEU A 165 -3.96 -9.61 -1.92
CA LEU A 165 -4.08 -8.18 -2.11
C LEU A 165 -4.02 -7.83 -3.60
N MET A 166 -3.04 -8.37 -4.32
CA MET A 166 -2.91 -8.17 -5.77
C MET A 166 -4.16 -8.63 -6.52
N ALA A 167 -4.70 -9.80 -6.19
CA ALA A 167 -5.93 -10.33 -6.77
C ALA A 167 -7.14 -9.39 -6.51
N SER A 168 -7.21 -8.79 -5.33
CA SER A 168 -8.26 -7.82 -5.00
C SER A 168 -8.12 -6.51 -5.77
N MET A 169 -6.89 -6.04 -6.01
CA MET A 169 -6.61 -4.83 -6.79
C MET A 169 -6.91 -5.02 -8.30
N GLU A 170 -6.71 -6.22 -8.86
CA GLU A 170 -7.03 -6.51 -10.27
C GLU A 170 -8.56 -6.58 -10.49
N ALA A 171 -9.36 -6.74 -9.44
CA ALA A 171 -10.81 -6.90 -9.51
C ALA A 171 -11.60 -5.61 -9.24
N ASN A 172 -10.94 -4.58 -8.73
CA ASN A 172 -11.51 -3.27 -8.45
C ASN A 172 -11.11 -2.27 -9.54
#